data_20467084bdbe25be659962c16c2d7cf7
#
_entry.id   20467084bdbe25be659962c16c2d7cf7
#
_cell.length_a   1.000
_cell.length_b   1.000
_cell.length_c   1.000
_cell.angle_alpha   90.00
_cell.angle_beta   90.00
_cell.angle_gamma   90.00
#
_symmetry.space_group_name_H-M   'P 1'
#
loop_
_entity.id
_entity.type
_entity.pdbx_description
1 polymer ?
#
loop_
_entity_poly.entity_id
_entity_poly.type
_entity_poly.pdbx_seq_one_letter_code
_entity_poly.pdbx_strand_id
1 'polypeptide(L)'
;MRAMRRPFVLGTEAPAARNVILLTGGAGTGRHFALEETVRCMAARGLLQSDRIATLDLALYPNSGAEKLFLQDLYAALHAPGEILAFEHYESCYPGFLKTLSDLAVKGSAPLSSRYLVNKEGILVDAGTALAPGAVSRIDPCGKYLIFYSHKGREALADKFGATLVSALGDVCETASYTREDLAALAAQQLNALAQKIRTRLGLTLSAGADVRDYVAAQCTAQKGAAGLAECCDRIFRALSEYCLRTDETLTGTVTLTAGPEGVLFRLNDGADQPLFDLLPAAYTGALDAIRAEINELVGLAPVKEYVFGLADNLQVQQRRAAAGLKTASLSMHMIFTGNPGTGKTTIARLVARYLKAIGALKGGQLVEVTRADLVGRYTGHTAPLTNSVIESALGGVLFIDEAYSLYRGEQDSFGLEAIDTLVKGMEDHRDELVVILAGYTREMETFLTANSGLASRFPNRIEFPDYTAVELLQITQVLAKNKGYTLAEACTEPLLGYYARWQAADARTAGNGRLARNTLEKAIFHQSRRLVAEPAAALDLILPSDLELKEP
;
A
#
# COMPACT_ATOMS: atom_id res chain seq x y z
N MET A 1 15.39 -20.45 18.21
CA MET A 1 15.54 -21.79 18.87
C MET A 1 15.63 -21.69 20.39
N ARG A 2 16.58 -20.94 21.00
CA ARG A 2 16.70 -20.82 22.47
C ARG A 2 15.41 -20.31 23.12
N ALA A 3 14.86 -19.22 22.63
CA ALA A 3 13.61 -18.63 23.10
C ALA A 3 12.41 -19.60 23.06
N MET A 4 12.32 -20.41 22.00
CA MET A 4 11.28 -21.43 21.87
C MET A 4 11.47 -22.63 22.80
N ARG A 5 12.69 -22.91 23.24
CA ARG A 5 13.00 -24.01 24.19
C ARG A 5 12.84 -23.61 25.64
N ARG A 6 12.79 -22.33 25.95
CA ARG A 6 12.70 -21.80 27.34
C ARG A 6 11.53 -22.43 28.13
N PRO A 7 10.30 -22.55 27.61
CA PRO A 7 9.17 -23.13 28.34
C PRO A 7 9.38 -24.59 28.75
N PHE A 8 10.10 -25.38 27.95
CA PHE A 8 10.38 -26.76 28.24
C PHE A 8 11.42 -26.94 29.37
N VAL A 9 12.23 -25.90 29.61
CA VAL A 9 13.26 -25.94 30.67
C VAL A 9 12.73 -25.37 31.97
N LEU A 10 11.96 -24.28 31.90
CA LEU A 10 11.47 -23.54 33.08
C LEU A 10 10.12 -24.08 33.60
N GLY A 11 9.39 -24.79 32.74
CA GLY A 11 8.01 -25.20 33.01
C GLY A 11 7.06 -23.99 32.92
N THR A 12 6.03 -24.11 32.08
CA THR A 12 4.93 -23.14 32.04
C THR A 12 3.63 -23.88 32.15
N GLU A 13 2.76 -23.44 33.06
CA GLU A 13 1.44 -24.06 33.23
C GLU A 13 0.45 -23.40 32.23
N ALA A 14 -0.27 -24.24 31.48
CA ALA A 14 -1.39 -23.77 30.68
C ALA A 14 -2.50 -23.26 31.65
N PRO A 15 -3.27 -22.18 31.30
CA PRO A 15 -3.42 -21.60 29.95
C PRO A 15 -2.50 -20.40 29.63
N ALA A 16 -1.55 -20.07 30.50
CA ALA A 16 -0.66 -18.94 30.29
C ALA A 16 0.15 -19.02 28.97
N ALA A 17 0.66 -17.91 28.47
CA ALA A 17 1.53 -17.90 27.33
C ALA A 17 2.80 -18.72 27.61
N ARG A 18 3.21 -19.57 26.66
CA ARG A 18 4.45 -20.34 26.79
C ARG A 18 5.68 -19.45 26.85
N ASN A 19 5.71 -18.44 25.99
CA ASN A 19 6.72 -17.37 26.03
C ASN A 19 6.20 -16.15 25.29
N VAL A 20 6.66 -14.97 25.70
CA VAL A 20 6.43 -13.70 25.01
C VAL A 20 7.76 -13.26 24.41
N ILE A 21 7.80 -13.17 23.08
CA ILE A 21 9.04 -12.96 22.34
C ILE A 21 8.92 -11.69 21.51
N LEU A 22 9.90 -10.81 21.61
CA LEU A 22 10.07 -9.71 20.67
C LEU A 22 11.04 -10.13 19.57
N LEU A 23 10.59 -10.14 18.33
CA LEU A 23 11.44 -10.36 17.16
C LEU A 23 11.67 -9.03 16.45
N THR A 24 12.88 -8.50 16.59
CA THR A 24 13.25 -7.17 16.11
C THR A 24 14.34 -7.24 15.04
N GLY A 25 14.50 -6.15 14.29
CA GLY A 25 15.51 -5.99 13.24
C GLY A 25 15.05 -5.02 12.17
N GLY A 26 15.96 -4.54 11.35
CA GLY A 26 15.69 -3.62 10.27
C GLY A 26 14.71 -4.16 9.22
N ALA A 27 14.22 -3.29 8.35
CA ALA A 27 13.40 -3.71 7.22
C ALA A 27 14.19 -4.72 6.34
N GLY A 28 13.50 -5.78 5.91
CA GLY A 28 14.10 -6.76 5.00
C GLY A 28 15.15 -7.70 5.59
N THR A 29 15.37 -7.72 6.91
CA THR A 29 16.32 -8.63 7.57
C THR A 29 15.78 -10.07 7.74
N GLY A 30 14.66 -10.42 7.12
CA GLY A 30 14.12 -11.78 7.10
C GLY A 30 13.50 -12.26 8.41
N ARG A 31 12.95 -11.38 9.23
CA ARG A 31 12.32 -11.73 10.53
C ARG A 31 11.23 -12.80 10.38
N HIS A 32 10.32 -12.66 9.40
CA HIS A 32 9.28 -13.64 9.12
C HIS A 32 9.87 -14.98 8.72
N PHE A 33 10.81 -14.97 7.78
CA PHE A 33 11.52 -16.16 7.35
C PHE A 33 12.26 -16.85 8.50
N ALA A 34 12.92 -16.07 9.36
CA ALA A 34 13.63 -16.61 10.53
C ALA A 34 12.67 -17.29 11.51
N LEU A 35 11.46 -16.74 11.70
CA LEU A 35 10.43 -17.38 12.52
C LEU A 35 9.91 -18.66 11.86
N GLU A 36 9.52 -18.60 10.58
CA GLU A 36 9.00 -19.75 9.81
C GLU A 36 9.99 -20.92 9.83
N GLU A 37 11.27 -20.66 9.52
CA GLU A 37 12.31 -21.69 9.57
C GLU A 37 12.52 -22.27 10.96
N THR A 38 12.50 -21.40 11.99
CA THR A 38 12.64 -21.84 13.38
C THR A 38 11.47 -22.76 13.77
N VAL A 39 10.24 -22.36 13.44
CA VAL A 39 9.03 -23.13 13.75
C VAL A 39 9.03 -24.46 13.00
N ARG A 40 9.37 -24.46 11.71
CA ARG A 40 9.49 -25.67 10.89
C ARG A 40 10.54 -26.64 11.46
N CYS A 41 11.72 -26.13 11.82
CA CYS A 41 12.75 -26.94 12.46
C CYS A 41 12.31 -27.54 13.81
N MET A 42 11.55 -26.78 14.60
CA MET A 42 11.04 -27.22 15.89
C MET A 42 9.93 -28.28 15.73
N ALA A 43 9.03 -28.11 14.77
CA ALA A 43 8.00 -29.07 14.43
C ALA A 43 8.62 -30.38 13.91
N ALA A 44 9.60 -30.29 13.01
CA ALA A 44 10.32 -31.46 12.49
C ALA A 44 11.06 -32.26 13.61
N ARG A 45 11.40 -31.62 14.73
CA ARG A 45 12.02 -32.25 15.90
C ARG A 45 11.01 -32.72 16.96
N GLY A 46 9.71 -32.59 16.68
CA GLY A 46 8.64 -32.97 17.62
C GLY A 46 8.53 -32.06 18.85
N LEU A 47 9.13 -30.87 18.82
CA LEU A 47 9.04 -29.86 19.90
C LEU A 47 7.80 -28.98 19.79
N LEU A 48 7.22 -28.86 18.61
CA LEU A 48 5.93 -28.26 18.33
C LEU A 48 5.04 -29.28 17.62
N GLN A 49 3.74 -29.21 17.84
CA GLN A 49 2.76 -30.09 17.22
C GLN A 49 2.53 -29.78 15.75
N SER A 50 2.79 -28.53 15.35
CA SER A 50 2.56 -28.02 14.00
C SER A 50 3.57 -26.93 13.65
N ASP A 51 3.84 -26.77 12.35
CA ASP A 51 4.61 -25.68 11.78
C ASP A 51 3.75 -24.44 11.43
N ARG A 52 2.47 -24.46 11.80
CA ARG A 52 1.54 -23.36 11.52
C ARG A 52 1.78 -22.19 12.46
N ILE A 53 1.80 -20.99 11.85
CA ILE A 53 1.88 -19.70 12.53
C ILE A 53 0.57 -18.97 12.27
N ALA A 54 -0.16 -18.61 13.31
CA ALA A 54 -1.27 -17.69 13.21
C ALA A 54 -0.71 -16.26 13.28
N THR A 55 -1.11 -15.41 12.35
CA THR A 55 -0.65 -14.00 12.32
C THR A 55 -1.86 -13.08 12.42
N LEU A 56 -1.76 -12.06 13.26
CA LEU A 56 -2.75 -11.01 13.43
C LEU A 56 -2.11 -9.66 13.06
N ASP A 57 -2.60 -9.07 11.97
CA ASP A 57 -2.20 -7.73 11.54
C ASP A 57 -2.99 -6.68 12.32
N LEU A 58 -2.32 -6.02 13.24
CA LEU A 58 -2.94 -5.04 14.15
C LEU A 58 -3.27 -3.71 13.46
N ALA A 59 -2.75 -3.44 12.27
CA ALA A 59 -3.12 -2.27 11.47
C ALA A 59 -4.59 -2.31 11.01
N LEU A 60 -5.22 -3.48 11.02
CA LEU A 60 -6.65 -3.63 10.68
C LEU A 60 -7.58 -3.06 11.76
N TYR A 61 -7.05 -2.70 12.94
CA TYR A 61 -7.83 -2.24 14.10
C TYR A 61 -7.37 -0.86 14.59
N PRO A 62 -7.51 0.20 13.78
CA PRO A 62 -6.93 1.52 14.07
C PRO A 62 -7.75 2.35 15.07
N ASN A 63 -8.98 1.97 15.36
CA ASN A 63 -9.89 2.73 16.23
C ASN A 63 -10.80 1.82 17.07
N SER A 64 -11.49 2.38 18.05
CA SER A 64 -12.38 1.65 18.96
C SER A 64 -13.58 0.99 18.27
N GLY A 65 -13.99 1.47 17.09
CA GLY A 65 -15.09 0.87 16.32
C GLY A 65 -14.77 -0.52 15.77
N ALA A 66 -13.51 -0.88 15.69
CA ALA A 66 -13.05 -2.21 15.25
C ALA A 66 -13.06 -3.28 16.37
N GLU A 67 -13.55 -2.98 17.58
CA GLU A 67 -13.46 -3.88 18.74
C GLU A 67 -14.05 -5.26 18.46
N LYS A 68 -15.22 -5.32 17.86
CA LYS A 68 -15.88 -6.61 17.57
C LYS A 68 -15.06 -7.45 16.62
N LEU A 69 -14.51 -6.84 15.57
CA LEU A 69 -13.65 -7.53 14.60
C LEU A 69 -12.35 -8.00 15.26
N PHE A 70 -11.70 -7.10 16.02
CA PHE A 70 -10.47 -7.43 16.76
C PHE A 70 -10.66 -8.63 17.69
N LEU A 71 -11.74 -8.64 18.49
CA LEU A 71 -12.01 -9.74 19.43
C LEU A 71 -12.31 -11.05 18.72
N GLN A 72 -13.04 -11.02 17.60
CA GLN A 72 -13.31 -12.21 16.78
C GLN A 72 -12.02 -12.78 16.20
N ASP A 73 -11.20 -11.95 15.58
CA ASP A 73 -9.96 -12.40 14.95
C ASP A 73 -8.93 -12.86 15.97
N LEU A 74 -8.82 -12.16 17.12
CA LEU A 74 -7.96 -12.56 18.22
C LEU A 74 -8.41 -13.91 18.80
N TYR A 75 -9.71 -14.10 19.04
CA TYR A 75 -10.26 -15.36 19.56
C TYR A 75 -10.01 -16.50 18.59
N ALA A 76 -10.28 -16.28 17.30
CA ALA A 76 -10.00 -17.27 16.25
C ALA A 76 -8.51 -17.64 16.17
N ALA A 77 -7.62 -16.65 16.23
CA ALA A 77 -6.18 -16.86 16.20
C ALA A 77 -5.65 -17.61 17.44
N LEU A 78 -6.20 -17.33 18.62
CA LEU A 78 -5.86 -18.07 19.85
C LEU A 78 -6.31 -19.53 19.82
N HIS A 79 -7.42 -19.83 19.14
CA HIS A 79 -7.96 -21.20 19.03
C HIS A 79 -7.57 -21.90 17.72
N ALA A 80 -6.88 -21.20 16.81
CA ALA A 80 -6.37 -21.79 15.58
C ALA A 80 -5.38 -22.94 15.87
N PRO A 81 -5.27 -23.95 15.00
CA PRO A 81 -4.27 -24.98 15.14
C PRO A 81 -2.86 -24.39 15.06
N GLY A 82 -1.93 -24.95 15.86
CA GLY A 82 -0.56 -24.43 16.00
C GLY A 82 -0.35 -23.68 17.30
N GLU A 83 0.90 -23.55 17.70
CA GLU A 83 1.29 -23.05 19.02
C GLU A 83 1.85 -21.61 18.95
N ILE A 84 1.91 -21.03 17.75
CA ILE A 84 2.52 -19.72 17.50
C ILE A 84 1.44 -18.72 17.10
N LEU A 85 1.40 -17.57 17.80
CA LEU A 85 0.61 -16.41 17.45
C LEU A 85 1.55 -15.20 17.31
N ALA A 86 1.62 -14.64 16.11
CA ALA A 86 2.45 -13.49 15.78
C ALA A 86 1.57 -12.22 15.59
N PHE A 87 2.09 -11.09 16.07
CA PHE A 87 1.43 -9.78 15.98
C PHE A 87 2.29 -8.85 15.13
N GLU A 88 1.67 -8.25 14.12
CA GLU A 88 2.30 -7.29 13.21
C GLU A 88 1.69 -5.89 13.36
N HIS A 89 2.44 -4.87 12.97
CA HIS A 89 2.00 -3.47 12.87
C HIS A 89 1.29 -2.92 14.13
N TYR A 90 1.77 -3.30 15.30
CA TYR A 90 1.17 -2.85 16.57
C TYR A 90 1.20 -1.33 16.75
N GLU A 91 2.10 -0.64 16.03
CA GLU A 91 2.24 0.81 16.04
C GLU A 91 0.96 1.51 15.57
N SER A 92 0.22 0.89 14.66
CA SER A 92 -1.01 1.42 14.06
C SER A 92 -2.30 0.96 14.77
N CYS A 93 -2.18 0.16 15.82
CA CYS A 93 -3.31 -0.41 16.55
C CYS A 93 -3.91 0.58 17.57
N TYR A 94 -5.22 0.51 17.76
CA TYR A 94 -5.88 1.28 18.82
C TYR A 94 -5.33 0.93 20.23
N PRO A 95 -4.98 1.92 21.07
CA PRO A 95 -4.34 1.68 22.36
C PRO A 95 -5.13 0.79 23.32
N GLY A 96 -6.47 0.81 23.24
CA GLY A 96 -7.33 -0.06 24.06
C GLY A 96 -7.11 -1.55 23.76
N PHE A 97 -6.87 -1.92 22.51
CA PHE A 97 -6.60 -3.31 22.10
C PHE A 97 -5.18 -3.73 22.47
N LEU A 98 -4.21 -2.82 22.41
CA LEU A 98 -2.85 -3.07 22.91
C LEU A 98 -2.85 -3.41 24.40
N LYS A 99 -3.73 -2.79 25.18
CA LYS A 99 -3.92 -3.14 26.60
C LYS A 99 -4.44 -4.57 26.77
N THR A 100 -5.38 -5.01 25.95
CA THR A 100 -5.88 -6.40 25.95
C THR A 100 -4.74 -7.39 25.66
N LEU A 101 -3.90 -7.11 24.66
CA LEU A 101 -2.73 -7.94 24.33
C LEU A 101 -1.69 -7.94 25.44
N SER A 102 -1.47 -6.78 26.08
CA SER A 102 -0.58 -6.68 27.24
C SER A 102 -1.10 -7.51 28.42
N ASP A 103 -2.41 -7.45 28.71
CA ASP A 103 -3.00 -8.26 29.77
C ASP A 103 -2.90 -9.76 29.48
N LEU A 104 -3.09 -10.20 28.25
CA LEU A 104 -2.87 -11.57 27.83
C LEU A 104 -1.43 -12.03 28.07
N ALA A 105 -0.46 -11.20 27.69
CA ALA A 105 0.97 -11.53 27.78
C ALA A 105 1.47 -11.53 29.25
N VAL A 106 1.01 -10.57 30.06
CA VAL A 106 1.53 -10.31 31.42
C VAL A 106 0.73 -11.09 32.46
N LYS A 107 -0.61 -11.05 32.38
CA LYS A 107 -1.51 -11.63 33.39
C LYS A 107 -1.99 -13.03 33.03
N GLY A 108 -1.66 -13.53 31.84
CA GLY A 108 -2.16 -14.81 31.31
C GLY A 108 -3.66 -14.81 31.00
N SER A 109 -4.35 -13.66 31.10
CA SER A 109 -5.73 -13.54 30.66
C SER A 109 -6.14 -12.08 30.55
N ALA A 110 -7.01 -11.74 29.59
CA ALA A 110 -7.57 -10.42 29.42
C ALA A 110 -9.11 -10.43 29.62
N PRO A 111 -9.67 -9.45 30.34
CA PRO A 111 -11.11 -9.30 30.43
C PRO A 111 -11.67 -8.77 29.10
N LEU A 112 -12.88 -9.20 28.77
CA LEU A 112 -13.64 -8.68 27.63
C LEU A 112 -14.57 -7.56 28.08
N SER A 113 -14.85 -6.61 27.19
CA SER A 113 -15.76 -5.48 27.43
C SER A 113 -17.22 -5.93 27.68
N SER A 114 -17.62 -7.06 27.09
CA SER A 114 -18.94 -7.69 27.22
C SER A 114 -18.78 -9.20 27.47
N ARG A 115 -19.93 -9.86 27.66
CA ARG A 115 -19.99 -11.33 27.67
C ARG A 115 -20.29 -11.84 26.28
N TYR A 116 -19.57 -12.86 25.85
CA TYR A 116 -19.72 -13.44 24.53
C TYR A 116 -20.09 -14.93 24.63
N LEU A 117 -20.94 -15.38 23.72
CA LEU A 117 -21.20 -16.80 23.49
C LEU A 117 -20.40 -17.26 22.28
N VAL A 118 -19.84 -18.44 22.35
CA VAL A 118 -19.19 -19.07 21.20
C VAL A 118 -20.24 -19.88 20.46
N ASN A 119 -20.53 -19.54 19.21
CA ASN A 119 -21.45 -20.30 18.37
C ASN A 119 -20.82 -21.62 17.88
N LYS A 120 -21.59 -22.46 17.18
CA LYS A 120 -21.12 -23.76 16.65
C LYS A 120 -19.96 -23.62 15.64
N GLU A 121 -19.78 -22.44 15.08
CA GLU A 121 -18.72 -22.13 14.11
C GLU A 121 -17.48 -21.52 14.79
N GLY A 122 -17.46 -21.44 16.13
CA GLY A 122 -16.34 -20.87 16.88
C GLY A 122 -16.28 -19.34 16.89
N ILE A 123 -17.37 -18.66 16.51
CA ILE A 123 -17.44 -17.19 16.43
C ILE A 123 -17.99 -16.62 17.73
N LEU A 124 -17.38 -15.56 18.24
CA LEU A 124 -17.86 -14.80 19.40
C LEU A 124 -19.11 -13.98 19.03
N VAL A 125 -20.22 -14.23 19.70
CA VAL A 125 -21.48 -13.49 19.58
C VAL A 125 -21.73 -12.78 20.89
N ASP A 126 -21.94 -11.46 20.86
CA ASP A 126 -22.23 -10.66 22.05
C ASP A 126 -23.52 -11.15 22.73
N ALA A 127 -23.40 -11.56 23.97
CA ALA A 127 -24.51 -12.04 24.78
C ALA A 127 -25.25 -10.89 25.51
N GLY A 128 -24.78 -9.65 25.41
CA GLY A 128 -25.31 -8.49 26.11
C GLY A 128 -25.30 -8.68 27.63
N THR A 129 -26.43 -8.36 28.29
CA THR A 129 -26.60 -8.51 29.72
C THR A 129 -27.10 -9.90 30.15
N ALA A 130 -27.34 -10.81 29.22
CA ALA A 130 -27.90 -12.14 29.52
C ALA A 130 -26.89 -12.99 30.29
N LEU A 131 -27.36 -13.62 31.37
CA LEU A 131 -26.64 -14.65 32.13
C LEU A 131 -26.80 -15.99 31.41
N ALA A 132 -26.13 -16.16 30.27
CA ALA A 132 -26.18 -17.43 29.55
C ALA A 132 -25.10 -18.39 30.06
N PRO A 133 -25.41 -19.68 30.30
CA PRO A 133 -24.42 -20.68 30.63
C PRO A 133 -23.41 -20.80 29.49
N GLY A 134 -22.11 -20.82 29.82
CA GLY A 134 -21.04 -20.89 28.84
C GLY A 134 -20.60 -19.54 28.24
N ALA A 135 -21.09 -18.41 28.77
CA ALA A 135 -20.62 -17.09 28.32
C ALA A 135 -19.17 -16.85 28.74
N VAL A 136 -18.34 -16.44 27.75
CA VAL A 136 -16.93 -16.09 27.90
C VAL A 136 -16.84 -14.61 28.25
N SER A 137 -16.23 -14.27 29.39
CA SER A 137 -15.96 -12.88 29.84
C SER A 137 -14.46 -12.57 29.91
N ARG A 138 -13.62 -13.55 29.66
CA ARG A 138 -12.15 -13.43 29.62
C ARG A 138 -11.62 -14.34 28.54
N ILE A 139 -10.50 -13.96 27.97
CA ILE A 139 -9.72 -14.77 27.04
C ILE A 139 -8.33 -15.02 27.63
N ASP A 140 -7.73 -16.14 27.30
CA ASP A 140 -6.38 -16.53 27.71
C ASP A 140 -5.52 -16.90 26.50
N PRO A 141 -4.19 -16.97 26.62
CA PRO A 141 -3.28 -17.27 25.53
C PRO A 141 -3.37 -18.72 24.98
N CYS A 142 -4.19 -19.57 25.53
CA CYS A 142 -4.33 -20.99 25.14
C CYS A 142 -3.00 -21.74 25.05
N GLY A 143 -2.01 -21.41 25.89
CA GLY A 143 -0.67 -22.00 25.87
C GLY A 143 0.14 -21.71 24.61
N LYS A 144 -0.13 -20.63 23.89
CA LYS A 144 0.62 -20.21 22.71
C LYS A 144 1.87 -19.41 23.04
N TYR A 145 2.81 -19.39 22.10
CA TYR A 145 3.88 -18.39 22.04
C TYR A 145 3.30 -17.10 21.45
N LEU A 146 3.49 -15.98 22.13
CA LEU A 146 3.10 -14.66 21.67
C LEU A 146 4.33 -13.93 21.11
N ILE A 147 4.33 -13.64 19.83
CA ILE A 147 5.49 -13.06 19.13
C ILE A 147 5.11 -11.68 18.59
N PHE A 148 5.86 -10.67 19.00
CA PHE A 148 5.69 -9.31 18.51
C PHE A 148 6.81 -8.98 17.51
N TYR A 149 6.43 -8.53 16.30
CA TYR A 149 7.39 -8.00 15.34
C TYR A 149 7.60 -6.51 15.56
N SER A 150 8.84 -6.05 15.58
CA SER A 150 9.18 -4.63 15.66
C SER A 150 10.31 -4.26 14.71
N HIS A 151 10.20 -3.10 14.08
CA HIS A 151 11.29 -2.50 13.31
C HIS A 151 12.23 -1.66 14.19
N LYS A 152 11.71 -1.12 15.30
CA LYS A 152 12.37 -0.11 16.14
C LYS A 152 12.88 -0.65 17.48
N GLY A 153 12.80 -1.98 17.68
CA GLY A 153 13.35 -2.62 18.87
C GLY A 153 12.48 -2.51 20.14
N ARG A 154 13.12 -2.70 21.30
CA ARG A 154 12.47 -2.82 22.60
C ARG A 154 11.88 -1.50 23.09
N GLU A 155 12.51 -0.37 22.77
CA GLU A 155 12.06 0.96 23.20
C GLU A 155 10.72 1.33 22.57
N ALA A 156 10.56 1.11 21.26
CA ALA A 156 9.30 1.36 20.56
C ALA A 156 8.14 0.48 21.07
N LEU A 157 8.44 -0.75 21.51
CA LEU A 157 7.46 -1.60 22.16
C LEU A 157 7.06 -1.01 23.53
N ALA A 158 8.03 -0.47 24.29
CA ALA A 158 7.77 0.18 25.57
C ALA A 158 6.90 1.43 25.43
N ASP A 159 7.12 2.22 24.39
CA ASP A 159 6.34 3.45 24.13
C ASP A 159 4.86 3.16 23.85
N LYS A 160 4.56 2.05 23.17
CA LYS A 160 3.20 1.68 22.80
C LYS A 160 2.48 0.83 23.88
N PHE A 161 3.15 -0.14 24.47
CA PHE A 161 2.57 -1.09 25.44
C PHE A 161 2.88 -0.77 26.91
N GLY A 162 3.80 0.16 27.15
CA GLY A 162 4.31 0.47 28.48
C GLY A 162 5.38 -0.52 28.98
N ALA A 163 6.04 -0.15 30.09
CA ALA A 163 7.12 -0.93 30.69
C ALA A 163 6.68 -2.35 31.15
N THR A 164 5.41 -2.52 31.44
CA THR A 164 4.86 -3.78 31.97
C THR A 164 4.97 -4.92 30.98
N LEU A 165 4.61 -4.73 29.69
CA LEU A 165 4.78 -5.77 28.66
C LEU A 165 6.25 -6.04 28.42
N VAL A 166 7.09 -5.00 28.39
CA VAL A 166 8.53 -5.16 28.17
C VAL A 166 9.20 -5.98 29.27
N SER A 167 8.73 -5.85 30.53
CA SER A 167 9.22 -6.66 31.65
C SER A 167 8.76 -8.13 31.58
N ALA A 168 7.66 -8.40 30.89
CA ALA A 168 7.12 -9.75 30.66
C ALA A 168 7.73 -10.45 29.45
N LEU A 169 8.55 -9.76 28.65
CA LEU A 169 9.28 -10.41 27.54
C LEU A 169 10.24 -11.47 28.09
N GLY A 170 9.99 -12.71 27.70
CA GLY A 170 10.91 -13.80 28.02
C GLY A 170 12.19 -13.75 27.21
N ASP A 171 12.09 -13.34 25.94
CA ASP A 171 13.23 -13.24 25.04
C ASP A 171 13.07 -12.09 24.03
N VAL A 172 14.22 -11.49 23.67
CA VAL A 172 14.33 -10.53 22.56
C VAL A 172 15.28 -11.16 21.54
N CYS A 173 14.79 -11.34 20.31
CA CYS A 173 15.55 -11.89 19.21
C CYS A 173 15.74 -10.80 18.16
N GLU A 174 17.01 -10.50 17.84
CA GLU A 174 17.35 -9.50 16.84
C GLU A 174 17.89 -10.19 15.58
N THR A 175 17.36 -9.80 14.41
CA THR A 175 17.90 -10.22 13.12
C THR A 175 18.91 -9.18 12.65
N ALA A 176 20.15 -9.63 12.43
CA ALA A 176 21.21 -8.79 11.88
C ALA A 176 20.97 -8.49 10.39
N SER A 177 21.57 -7.40 9.91
CA SER A 177 21.63 -7.11 8.48
C SER A 177 22.46 -8.19 7.77
N TYR A 178 22.06 -8.56 6.55
CA TYR A 178 22.79 -9.54 5.76
C TYR A 178 24.16 -9.01 5.36
N THR A 179 25.18 -9.86 5.50
CA THR A 179 26.50 -9.63 4.93
C THR A 179 26.49 -9.92 3.41
N ARG A 180 27.52 -9.49 2.70
CA ARG A 180 27.66 -9.82 1.26
C ARG A 180 27.73 -11.33 1.02
N GLU A 181 28.33 -12.06 1.95
CA GLU A 181 28.42 -13.53 1.89
C GLU A 181 27.06 -14.19 2.10
N ASP A 182 26.27 -13.68 3.07
CA ASP A 182 24.90 -14.15 3.30
C ASP A 182 24.02 -13.94 2.07
N LEU A 183 24.10 -12.78 1.43
CA LEU A 183 23.33 -12.46 0.23
C LEU A 183 23.73 -13.34 -0.95
N ALA A 184 25.03 -13.63 -1.12
CA ALA A 184 25.52 -14.53 -2.16
C ALA A 184 25.01 -15.97 -1.93
N ALA A 185 25.01 -16.42 -0.67
CA ALA A 185 24.49 -17.75 -0.30
C ALA A 185 22.96 -17.85 -0.53
N LEU A 186 22.20 -16.82 -0.13
CA LEU A 186 20.76 -16.75 -0.37
C LEU A 186 20.44 -16.69 -1.87
N ALA A 187 21.16 -15.90 -2.66
CA ALA A 187 21.00 -15.84 -4.10
C ALA A 187 21.28 -17.20 -4.77
N ALA A 188 22.32 -17.91 -4.33
CA ALA A 188 22.61 -19.24 -4.83
C ALA A 188 21.48 -20.24 -4.49
N GLN A 189 20.92 -20.17 -3.29
CA GLN A 189 19.78 -20.99 -2.88
C GLN A 189 18.53 -20.71 -3.74
N GLN A 190 18.21 -19.42 -3.98
CA GLN A 190 17.08 -19.02 -4.81
C GLN A 190 17.26 -19.45 -6.28
N LEU A 191 18.46 -19.31 -6.82
CA LEU A 191 18.78 -19.77 -8.18
C LEU A 191 18.68 -21.29 -8.31
N ASN A 192 19.08 -22.06 -7.30
CA ASN A 192 18.90 -23.51 -7.29
C ASN A 192 17.42 -23.92 -7.27
N ALA A 193 16.60 -23.24 -6.46
CA ALA A 193 15.16 -23.43 -6.44
C ALA A 193 14.53 -23.07 -7.80
N LEU A 194 14.97 -21.95 -8.40
CA LEU A 194 14.57 -21.54 -9.74
C LEU A 194 14.93 -22.59 -10.80
N ALA A 195 16.16 -23.13 -10.76
CA ALA A 195 16.61 -24.18 -11.70
C ALA A 195 15.73 -25.43 -11.61
N GLN A 196 15.37 -25.87 -10.39
CA GLN A 196 14.43 -26.96 -10.19
C GLN A 196 13.03 -26.65 -10.73
N LYS A 197 12.53 -25.44 -10.49
CA LYS A 197 11.21 -24.98 -10.97
C LYS A 197 11.16 -24.95 -12.50
N ILE A 198 12.22 -24.43 -13.16
CA ILE A 198 12.38 -24.40 -14.62
C ILE A 198 12.42 -25.81 -15.19
N ARG A 199 13.22 -26.69 -14.59
CA ARG A 199 13.32 -28.08 -15.02
C ARG A 199 11.98 -28.81 -14.94
N THR A 200 11.26 -28.63 -13.83
CA THR A 200 10.00 -29.35 -13.59
C THR A 200 8.84 -28.81 -14.42
N ARG A 201 8.79 -27.48 -14.66
CA ARG A 201 7.66 -26.83 -15.30
C ARG A 201 7.84 -26.55 -16.79
N LEU A 202 9.08 -26.25 -17.20
CA LEU A 202 9.42 -25.85 -18.58
C LEU A 202 10.23 -26.92 -19.33
N GLY A 203 10.73 -27.98 -18.66
CA GLY A 203 11.55 -29.02 -19.27
C GLY A 203 12.96 -28.56 -19.65
N LEU A 204 13.37 -27.37 -19.23
CA LEU A 204 14.66 -26.75 -19.57
C LEU A 204 15.68 -26.90 -18.43
N THR A 205 16.96 -26.95 -18.78
CA THR A 205 18.05 -26.91 -17.79
C THR A 205 18.56 -25.48 -17.67
N LEU A 206 18.63 -24.95 -16.44
CA LEU A 206 19.17 -23.61 -16.18
C LEU A 206 20.68 -23.65 -15.94
N SER A 207 21.44 -22.82 -16.64
CA SER A 207 22.84 -22.50 -16.39
C SER A 207 22.96 -21.00 -16.03
N ALA A 208 23.46 -20.70 -14.81
CA ALA A 208 23.64 -19.34 -14.34
C ALA A 208 25.01 -19.21 -13.64
N GLY A 209 25.79 -18.22 -14.03
CA GLY A 209 27.14 -17.96 -13.53
C GLY A 209 27.15 -17.14 -12.22
N ALA A 210 28.35 -16.75 -11.81
CA ALA A 210 28.58 -15.89 -10.66
C ALA A 210 28.00 -14.48 -10.87
N ASP A 211 28.04 -13.97 -12.10
CA ASP A 211 27.47 -12.70 -12.54
C ASP A 211 25.96 -12.62 -12.27
N VAL A 212 25.20 -13.67 -12.63
CA VAL A 212 23.76 -13.76 -12.38
C VAL A 212 23.47 -13.86 -10.87
N ARG A 213 24.27 -14.64 -10.15
CA ARG A 213 24.15 -14.74 -8.68
C ARG A 213 24.36 -13.36 -8.04
N ASP A 214 25.37 -12.63 -8.44
CA ASP A 214 25.69 -11.31 -7.90
C ASP A 214 24.61 -10.29 -8.31
N TYR A 215 24.04 -10.38 -9.51
CA TYR A 215 22.89 -9.60 -9.95
C TYR A 215 21.65 -9.86 -9.07
N VAL A 216 21.33 -11.13 -8.79
CA VAL A 216 20.21 -11.51 -7.92
C VAL A 216 20.46 -11.02 -6.49
N ALA A 217 21.68 -11.17 -5.97
CA ALA A 217 22.06 -10.68 -4.64
C ALA A 217 21.90 -9.16 -4.50
N ALA A 218 22.21 -8.40 -5.56
CA ALA A 218 22.06 -6.96 -5.61
C ALA A 218 20.58 -6.49 -5.56
N GLN A 219 19.60 -7.38 -5.76
CA GLN A 219 18.18 -7.07 -5.62
C GLN A 219 17.73 -6.96 -4.14
N CYS A 220 18.58 -7.32 -3.19
CA CYS A 220 18.38 -7.07 -1.78
C CYS A 220 18.60 -5.58 -1.47
N THR A 221 17.58 -4.78 -1.68
CA THR A 221 17.61 -3.35 -1.33
C THR A 221 17.10 -3.14 0.10
N ALA A 222 17.39 -1.97 0.69
CA ALA A 222 16.87 -1.59 2.01
C ALA A 222 15.33 -1.65 2.10
N GLN A 223 14.64 -1.49 0.95
CA GLN A 223 13.18 -1.53 0.88
C GLN A 223 12.62 -2.95 0.74
N LYS A 224 13.23 -3.79 -0.11
CA LYS A 224 12.74 -5.13 -0.45
C LYS A 224 13.34 -6.23 0.44
N GLY A 225 14.52 -5.98 0.98
CA GLY A 225 15.26 -6.99 1.73
C GLY A 225 15.48 -8.26 0.91
N ALA A 226 15.56 -9.39 1.57
CA ALA A 226 15.72 -10.70 0.93
C ALA A 226 14.55 -11.10 -0.01
N ALA A 227 13.36 -10.49 0.15
CA ALA A 227 12.23 -10.72 -0.75
C ALA A 227 12.55 -10.28 -2.20
N GLY A 228 13.42 -9.28 -2.38
CA GLY A 228 13.87 -8.83 -3.70
C GLY A 228 14.57 -9.93 -4.52
N LEU A 229 15.26 -10.86 -3.86
CA LEU A 229 15.91 -12.00 -4.52
C LEU A 229 14.86 -12.96 -5.09
N ALA A 230 13.84 -13.28 -4.28
CA ALA A 230 12.75 -14.17 -4.70
C ALA A 230 11.92 -13.55 -5.84
N GLU A 231 11.58 -12.25 -5.74
CA GLU A 231 10.90 -11.51 -6.81
C GLU A 231 11.70 -11.52 -8.12
N CYS A 232 13.03 -11.34 -8.04
CA CYS A 232 13.90 -11.40 -9.22
C CYS A 232 13.85 -12.80 -9.87
N CYS A 233 13.97 -13.86 -9.08
CA CYS A 233 13.88 -15.23 -9.58
C CYS A 233 12.49 -15.53 -10.18
N ASP A 234 11.41 -15.04 -9.59
CA ASP A 234 10.07 -15.18 -10.16
C ASP A 234 9.89 -14.40 -11.48
N ARG A 235 10.50 -13.22 -11.61
CA ARG A 235 10.53 -12.48 -12.88
C ARG A 235 11.30 -13.26 -13.96
N ILE A 236 12.45 -13.84 -13.64
CA ILE A 236 13.22 -14.69 -14.55
C ILE A 236 12.37 -15.88 -15.00
N PHE A 237 11.71 -16.57 -14.06
CA PHE A 237 10.84 -17.70 -14.39
C PHE A 237 9.69 -17.31 -15.32
N ARG A 238 9.02 -16.19 -15.06
CA ARG A 238 7.91 -15.69 -15.89
C ARG A 238 8.38 -15.33 -17.30
N ALA A 239 9.52 -14.63 -17.42
CA ALA A 239 10.08 -14.28 -18.72
C ALA A 239 10.41 -15.51 -19.58
N LEU A 240 11.02 -16.53 -18.99
CA LEU A 240 11.27 -17.80 -19.67
C LEU A 240 9.98 -18.55 -20.00
N SER A 241 8.96 -18.49 -19.12
CA SER A 241 7.66 -19.09 -19.40
C SER A 241 6.97 -18.41 -20.60
N GLU A 242 7.03 -17.08 -20.70
CA GLU A 242 6.52 -16.33 -21.86
C GLU A 242 7.24 -16.69 -23.15
N TYR A 243 8.55 -16.88 -23.09
CA TYR A 243 9.32 -17.37 -24.24
C TYR A 243 8.84 -18.75 -24.71
N CYS A 244 8.66 -19.68 -23.78
CA CYS A 244 8.14 -21.01 -24.08
C CYS A 244 6.71 -20.98 -24.66
N LEU A 245 5.85 -20.06 -24.17
CA LEU A 245 4.48 -19.92 -24.67
C LEU A 245 4.41 -19.31 -26.09
N ARG A 246 5.37 -18.46 -26.46
CA ARG A 246 5.43 -17.86 -27.79
C ARG A 246 5.99 -18.81 -28.86
N THR A 247 6.78 -19.76 -28.43
CA THR A 247 7.48 -20.71 -29.30
C THR A 247 6.70 -22.02 -29.33
N ASP A 248 5.63 -22.18 -30.00
CA ASP A 248 4.65 -23.29 -30.08
C ASP A 248 5.22 -24.75 -30.08
N GLU A 249 6.49 -24.95 -29.76
CA GLU A 249 7.21 -26.21 -29.69
C GLU A 249 7.56 -26.56 -28.24
N THR A 250 7.58 -27.85 -27.90
CA THR A 250 8.18 -28.36 -26.66
C THR A 250 9.69 -28.09 -26.66
N LEU A 251 10.07 -26.95 -26.09
CA LEU A 251 11.48 -26.55 -26.01
C LEU A 251 12.24 -27.50 -25.08
N THR A 252 13.35 -28.03 -25.56
CA THR A 252 14.30 -28.82 -24.78
C THR A 252 15.70 -28.23 -24.90
N GLY A 253 16.48 -28.32 -23.84
CA GLY A 253 17.86 -27.84 -23.87
C GLY A 253 18.25 -27.04 -22.63
N THR A 254 19.35 -26.29 -22.79
CA THR A 254 19.92 -25.49 -21.70
C THR A 254 19.71 -24.01 -21.96
N VAL A 255 19.10 -23.33 -20.98
CA VAL A 255 19.03 -21.88 -20.92
C VAL A 255 20.23 -21.38 -20.13
N THR A 256 21.10 -20.61 -20.79
CA THR A 256 22.21 -19.92 -20.14
C THR A 256 21.79 -18.48 -19.86
N LEU A 257 21.92 -18.06 -18.59
CA LEU A 257 21.74 -16.67 -18.17
C LEU A 257 23.10 -16.01 -18.00
N THR A 258 23.19 -14.75 -18.42
CA THR A 258 24.33 -13.86 -18.16
C THR A 258 23.79 -12.51 -17.67
N ALA A 259 24.50 -11.86 -16.74
CA ALA A 259 24.11 -10.56 -16.21
C ALA A 259 25.11 -9.48 -16.61
N GLY A 260 24.58 -8.36 -17.10
CA GLY A 260 25.34 -7.18 -17.50
C GLY A 260 24.75 -5.87 -17.00
N PRO A 261 25.31 -4.73 -17.38
CA PRO A 261 24.84 -3.40 -16.96
C PRO A 261 23.38 -3.10 -17.33
N GLU A 262 22.91 -3.69 -18.44
CA GLU A 262 21.55 -3.49 -18.98
C GLU A 262 20.54 -4.53 -18.48
N GLY A 263 20.95 -5.46 -17.61
CA GLY A 263 20.07 -6.46 -17.03
C GLY A 263 20.53 -7.90 -17.29
N VAL A 264 19.58 -8.83 -17.31
CA VAL A 264 19.82 -10.27 -17.53
C VAL A 264 19.56 -10.60 -18.99
N LEU A 265 20.54 -11.19 -19.64
CA LEU A 265 20.41 -11.79 -20.96
C LEU A 265 20.16 -13.30 -20.81
N PHE A 266 19.47 -13.89 -21.77
CA PHE A 266 19.31 -15.34 -21.86
C PHE A 266 19.67 -15.83 -23.25
N ARG A 267 20.14 -17.07 -23.30
CA ARG A 267 20.43 -17.80 -24.52
C ARG A 267 19.93 -19.23 -24.37
N LEU A 268 19.18 -19.71 -25.36
CA LEU A 268 18.76 -21.09 -25.44
C LEU A 268 19.73 -21.87 -26.31
N ASN A 269 20.39 -22.89 -25.77
CA ASN A 269 21.43 -23.68 -26.42
C ASN A 269 22.52 -22.78 -27.02
N ASP A 270 22.82 -22.90 -28.32
CA ASP A 270 23.82 -22.12 -29.06
C ASP A 270 23.19 -20.89 -29.77
N GLY A 271 22.03 -20.46 -29.39
CA GLY A 271 21.33 -19.29 -29.94
C GLY A 271 22.03 -17.95 -29.62
N ALA A 272 21.45 -16.85 -30.06
CA ALA A 272 21.93 -15.50 -29.73
C ALA A 272 21.47 -15.07 -28.32
N ASP A 273 22.29 -14.23 -27.66
CA ASP A 273 21.93 -13.58 -26.41
C ASP A 273 20.78 -12.58 -26.66
N GLN A 274 19.74 -12.66 -25.85
CA GLN A 274 18.56 -11.79 -25.91
C GLN A 274 18.24 -11.22 -24.54
N PRO A 275 17.75 -9.96 -24.45
CA PRO A 275 17.30 -9.39 -23.18
C PRO A 275 16.15 -10.20 -22.61
N LEU A 276 16.35 -10.78 -21.43
CA LEU A 276 15.36 -11.68 -20.83
C LEU A 276 14.05 -11.00 -20.51
N PHE A 277 14.11 -9.80 -19.96
CA PHE A 277 12.91 -9.11 -19.44
C PHE A 277 12.08 -8.43 -20.54
N ASP A 278 12.60 -8.28 -21.76
CA ASP A 278 11.85 -7.82 -22.94
C ASP A 278 10.81 -8.87 -23.40
N LEU A 279 10.95 -10.10 -22.94
CA LEU A 279 9.98 -11.16 -23.20
C LEU A 279 8.70 -11.00 -22.38
N LEU A 280 8.76 -10.28 -21.27
CA LEU A 280 7.58 -10.07 -20.42
C LEU A 280 6.56 -9.17 -21.14
N PRO A 281 5.26 -9.52 -21.08
CA PRO A 281 4.21 -8.60 -21.51
C PRO A 281 4.34 -7.25 -20.80
N ALA A 282 3.93 -6.17 -21.45
CA ALA A 282 4.00 -4.81 -20.88
C ALA A 282 3.37 -4.69 -19.49
N ALA A 283 2.40 -5.53 -19.16
CA ALA A 283 1.83 -5.65 -17.81
C ALA A 283 2.84 -6.16 -16.74
N TYR A 284 3.95 -6.74 -17.14
CA TYR A 284 4.98 -7.31 -16.24
C TYR A 284 6.34 -6.60 -16.32
N THR A 285 6.54 -5.72 -17.31
CA THR A 285 7.68 -4.82 -17.38
C THR A 285 7.51 -3.71 -16.34
N GLY A 286 7.65 -4.07 -15.09
CA GLY A 286 7.70 -3.17 -13.94
C GLY A 286 6.39 -2.45 -13.63
N ALA A 287 6.02 -2.43 -12.35
CA ALA A 287 4.93 -1.60 -11.84
C ALA A 287 5.03 -0.12 -12.30
N LEU A 288 6.24 0.33 -12.60
CA LEU A 288 6.54 1.67 -13.11
C LEU A 288 5.98 1.91 -14.52
N ASP A 289 6.22 0.98 -15.46
CA ASP A 289 5.75 1.14 -16.85
C ASP A 289 4.24 0.98 -16.95
N ALA A 290 3.65 0.10 -16.15
CA ALA A 290 2.20 -0.03 -16.05
C ALA A 290 1.56 1.26 -15.51
N ILE A 291 2.15 1.87 -14.47
CA ILE A 291 1.64 3.14 -13.92
C ILE A 291 1.87 4.28 -14.91
N ARG A 292 3.01 4.30 -15.62
CA ARG A 292 3.27 5.27 -16.70
C ARG A 292 2.24 5.17 -17.81
N ALA A 293 1.91 3.95 -18.24
CA ALA A 293 0.86 3.72 -19.23
C ALA A 293 -0.51 4.23 -18.72
N GLU A 294 -0.88 3.90 -17.47
CA GLU A 294 -2.12 4.37 -16.85
C GLU A 294 -2.18 5.91 -16.76
N ILE A 295 -1.07 6.56 -16.41
CA ILE A 295 -0.97 8.04 -16.41
C ILE A 295 -1.10 8.58 -17.84
N ASN A 296 -0.49 7.93 -18.84
CA ASN A 296 -0.56 8.35 -20.23
C ASN A 296 -1.97 8.20 -20.84
N GLU A 297 -2.73 7.19 -20.41
CA GLU A 297 -4.11 6.97 -20.83
C GLU A 297 -5.08 8.06 -20.31
N LEU A 298 -4.72 8.80 -19.29
CA LEU A 298 -5.53 9.93 -18.85
C LEU A 298 -5.63 10.98 -19.97
N VAL A 299 -6.83 11.47 -20.19
CA VAL A 299 -7.07 12.53 -21.19
C VAL A 299 -6.45 13.84 -20.72
N GLY A 300 -5.76 14.55 -21.60
CA GLY A 300 -5.15 15.85 -21.33
C GLY A 300 -4.06 15.83 -20.27
N LEU A 301 -3.99 16.88 -19.46
CA LEU A 301 -3.09 17.05 -18.30
C LEU A 301 -1.59 16.95 -18.64
N ALA A 302 -1.17 17.34 -19.84
CA ALA A 302 0.22 17.22 -20.29
C ALA A 302 1.26 17.80 -19.31
N PRO A 303 1.10 19.03 -18.76
CA PRO A 303 2.06 19.58 -17.79
C PRO A 303 2.15 18.78 -16.50
N VAL A 304 1.03 18.20 -16.04
CA VAL A 304 0.97 17.37 -14.84
C VAL A 304 1.72 16.05 -15.06
N LYS A 305 1.52 15.42 -16.22
CA LYS A 305 2.22 14.18 -16.60
C LYS A 305 3.72 14.39 -16.69
N GLU A 306 4.17 15.43 -17.36
CA GLU A 306 5.58 15.79 -17.51
C GLU A 306 6.24 15.98 -16.14
N TYR A 307 5.58 16.72 -15.23
CA TYR A 307 6.09 16.89 -13.89
C TYR A 307 6.22 15.56 -13.13
N VAL A 308 5.19 14.70 -13.17
CA VAL A 308 5.21 13.41 -12.47
C VAL A 308 6.32 12.50 -13.00
N PHE A 309 6.54 12.47 -14.32
CA PHE A 309 7.62 11.66 -14.90
C PHE A 309 9.01 12.22 -14.55
N GLY A 310 9.17 13.54 -14.48
CA GLY A 310 10.41 14.20 -14.06
C GLY A 310 10.84 13.85 -12.61
N LEU A 311 9.92 13.43 -11.74
CA LEU A 311 10.27 12.95 -10.40
C LEU A 311 11.17 11.72 -10.43
N ALA A 312 10.92 10.79 -11.35
CA ALA A 312 11.75 9.59 -11.51
C ALA A 312 13.15 9.92 -12.01
N ASP A 313 13.25 10.80 -13.00
CA ASP A 313 14.53 11.22 -13.57
C ASP A 313 15.40 11.89 -12.51
N ASN A 314 14.78 12.75 -11.69
CA ASN A 314 15.46 13.40 -10.60
C ASN A 314 15.97 12.39 -9.56
N LEU A 315 15.11 11.47 -9.11
CA LEU A 315 15.50 10.43 -8.15
C LEU A 315 16.66 9.57 -8.69
N GLN A 316 16.60 9.19 -9.96
CA GLN A 316 17.67 8.42 -10.62
C GLN A 316 19.01 9.17 -10.62
N VAL A 317 18.98 10.48 -10.90
CA VAL A 317 20.18 11.31 -10.85
C VAL A 317 20.74 11.40 -9.42
N GLN A 318 19.88 11.59 -8.41
CA GLN A 318 20.32 11.61 -7.00
C GLN A 318 20.92 10.27 -6.57
N GLN A 319 20.35 9.15 -6.97
CA GLN A 319 20.91 7.81 -6.71
C GLN A 319 22.29 7.62 -7.38
N ARG A 320 22.46 8.06 -8.63
CA ARG A 320 23.76 8.02 -9.31
C ARG A 320 24.80 8.90 -8.62
N ARG A 321 24.41 10.08 -8.13
CA ARG A 321 25.30 10.97 -7.34
C ARG A 321 25.72 10.31 -6.03
N ALA A 322 24.78 9.67 -5.30
CA ALA A 322 25.08 8.92 -4.09
C ALA A 322 26.07 7.77 -4.36
N ALA A 323 25.84 7.00 -5.41
CA ALA A 323 26.74 5.91 -5.81
C ALA A 323 28.16 6.40 -6.21
N ALA A 324 28.26 7.62 -6.73
CA ALA A 324 29.53 8.27 -7.06
C ALA A 324 30.19 8.98 -5.84
N GLY A 325 29.63 8.86 -4.62
CA GLY A 325 30.14 9.52 -3.42
C GLY A 325 29.95 11.05 -3.39
N LEU A 326 29.09 11.59 -4.28
CA LEU A 326 28.79 13.02 -4.34
C LEU A 326 27.68 13.37 -3.36
N LYS A 327 27.69 14.60 -2.86
CA LYS A 327 26.59 15.11 -2.04
C LYS A 327 25.28 15.09 -2.82
N THR A 328 24.26 14.51 -2.22
CA THR A 328 22.88 14.51 -2.73
C THR A 328 22.10 15.70 -2.18
N ALA A 329 21.26 16.32 -3.00
CA ALA A 329 20.33 17.31 -2.52
C ALA A 329 19.05 16.60 -2.01
N SER A 330 18.67 16.87 -0.76
CA SER A 330 17.33 16.48 -0.28
C SER A 330 16.30 17.37 -0.95
N LEU A 331 15.50 16.80 -1.84
CA LEU A 331 14.43 17.51 -2.55
C LEU A 331 13.11 17.26 -1.84
N SER A 332 12.44 18.33 -1.45
CA SER A 332 11.06 18.21 -0.96
C SER A 332 10.15 17.74 -2.09
N MET A 333 9.47 16.61 -1.88
CA MET A 333 8.46 16.07 -2.80
C MET A 333 7.03 16.49 -2.45
N HIS A 334 6.86 17.38 -1.46
CA HIS A 334 5.53 17.90 -1.14
C HIS A 334 5.01 18.77 -2.29
N MET A 335 3.71 18.68 -2.57
CA MET A 335 3.08 19.26 -3.76
C MET A 335 1.84 20.05 -3.41
N ILE A 336 1.54 21.06 -4.22
CA ILE A 336 0.26 21.76 -4.22
C ILE A 336 -0.42 21.52 -5.57
N PHE A 337 -1.63 20.98 -5.52
CA PHE A 337 -2.49 20.76 -6.68
C PHE A 337 -3.58 21.82 -6.72
N THR A 338 -3.50 22.72 -7.69
CA THR A 338 -4.50 23.78 -7.89
C THR A 338 -5.33 23.54 -9.14
N GLY A 339 -6.56 24.01 -9.17
CA GLY A 339 -7.45 23.91 -10.33
C GLY A 339 -8.92 23.74 -9.94
N ASN A 340 -9.80 23.88 -10.91
CA ASN A 340 -11.24 23.82 -10.74
C ASN A 340 -11.75 22.41 -10.34
N PRO A 341 -13.01 22.27 -9.89
CA PRO A 341 -13.60 20.98 -9.57
C PRO A 341 -13.60 20.02 -10.77
N GLY A 342 -13.32 18.73 -10.51
CA GLY A 342 -13.40 17.69 -11.53
C GLY A 342 -12.24 17.64 -12.53
N THR A 343 -11.14 18.39 -12.33
CA THR A 343 -9.95 18.38 -13.18
C THR A 343 -9.02 17.18 -12.95
N GLY A 344 -9.37 16.25 -12.03
CA GLY A 344 -8.64 15.01 -11.83
C GLY A 344 -7.57 15.03 -10.73
N LYS A 345 -7.53 16.02 -9.85
CA LYS A 345 -6.53 16.17 -8.76
C LYS A 345 -6.40 14.91 -7.92
N THR A 346 -7.49 14.38 -7.37
CA THR A 346 -7.47 13.16 -6.55
C THR A 346 -7.06 11.92 -7.34
N THR A 347 -7.47 11.81 -8.61
CA THR A 347 -7.08 10.70 -9.49
C THR A 347 -5.57 10.67 -9.72
N ILE A 348 -4.99 11.82 -10.03
CA ILE A 348 -3.54 11.97 -10.19
C ILE A 348 -2.82 11.71 -8.86
N ALA A 349 -3.33 12.19 -7.72
CA ALA A 349 -2.71 11.94 -6.41
C ALA A 349 -2.56 10.43 -6.11
N ARG A 350 -3.58 9.63 -6.44
CA ARG A 350 -3.51 8.16 -6.30
C ARG A 350 -2.44 7.53 -7.21
N LEU A 351 -2.34 8.00 -8.44
CA LEU A 351 -1.32 7.53 -9.37
C LEU A 351 0.07 7.98 -8.95
N VAL A 352 0.23 9.21 -8.45
CA VAL A 352 1.48 9.72 -7.88
C VAL A 352 1.94 8.88 -6.68
N ALA A 353 1.05 8.51 -5.76
CA ALA A 353 1.39 7.67 -4.63
C ALA A 353 1.95 6.31 -5.09
N ARG A 354 1.28 5.66 -6.04
CA ARG A 354 1.74 4.40 -6.66
C ARG A 354 3.04 4.59 -7.44
N TYR A 355 3.19 5.70 -8.15
CA TYR A 355 4.38 6.03 -8.93
C TYR A 355 5.59 6.26 -8.02
N LEU A 356 5.45 7.05 -6.94
CA LEU A 356 6.50 7.30 -5.95
C LEU A 356 6.98 6.00 -5.29
N LYS A 357 6.07 5.06 -5.00
CA LYS A 357 6.44 3.71 -4.57
C LYS A 357 7.22 2.96 -5.64
N ALA A 358 6.75 2.98 -6.90
CA ALA A 358 7.36 2.24 -7.99
C ALA A 358 8.78 2.72 -8.32
N ILE A 359 9.06 4.02 -8.20
CA ILE A 359 10.40 4.59 -8.35
C ILE A 359 11.26 4.46 -7.09
N GLY A 360 10.72 3.96 -5.98
CA GLY A 360 11.44 3.78 -4.72
C GLY A 360 11.61 5.05 -3.89
N ALA A 361 10.84 6.10 -4.16
CA ALA A 361 10.83 7.32 -3.36
C ALA A 361 10.09 7.13 -2.02
N LEU A 362 9.09 6.26 -1.99
CA LEU A 362 8.32 5.91 -0.81
C LEU A 362 8.28 4.39 -0.61
N LYS A 363 8.22 3.94 0.63
CA LYS A 363 8.14 2.51 1.00
C LYS A 363 6.74 1.94 0.71
N GLY A 364 5.69 2.72 0.98
CA GLY A 364 4.30 2.42 0.69
C GLY A 364 3.79 3.14 -0.55
N GLY A 365 2.65 2.73 -1.08
CA GLY A 365 1.97 3.40 -2.19
C GLY A 365 0.55 3.79 -1.83
N GLN A 366 0.25 3.84 -0.50
CA GLN A 366 -1.05 4.23 0.00
C GLN A 366 -1.25 5.75 -0.15
N LEU A 367 -2.49 6.12 -0.43
CA LEU A 367 -2.98 7.49 -0.35
C LEU A 367 -3.93 7.59 0.83
N VAL A 368 -3.60 8.44 1.79
CA VAL A 368 -4.52 8.82 2.87
C VAL A 368 -5.18 10.12 2.47
N GLU A 369 -6.46 10.05 2.14
CA GLU A 369 -7.27 11.19 1.66
C GLU A 369 -8.07 11.75 2.83
N VAL A 370 -7.88 13.03 3.13
CA VAL A 370 -8.48 13.71 4.27
C VAL A 370 -8.95 15.11 3.91
N THR A 371 -9.85 15.62 4.74
CA THR A 371 -10.37 16.99 4.71
C THR A 371 -10.11 17.69 6.04
N ARG A 372 -10.51 18.95 6.18
CA ARG A 372 -10.44 19.66 7.47
C ARG A 372 -11.07 18.86 8.62
N ALA A 373 -12.19 18.18 8.39
CA ALA A 373 -12.93 17.48 9.43
C ALA A 373 -12.13 16.33 10.07
N ASP A 374 -11.19 15.77 9.32
CA ASP A 374 -10.34 14.66 9.74
C ASP A 374 -9.08 15.14 10.48
N LEU A 375 -8.73 16.43 10.38
CA LEU A 375 -7.53 17.03 10.96
C LEU A 375 -7.83 17.90 12.18
N VAL A 376 -8.99 18.57 12.21
CA VAL A 376 -9.32 19.57 13.21
C VAL A 376 -10.26 18.99 14.28
N GLY A 377 -9.80 18.99 15.52
CA GLY A 377 -10.56 18.51 16.67
C GLY A 377 -11.74 19.42 17.01
N ARG A 378 -12.71 18.86 17.73
CA ARG A 378 -13.92 19.59 18.19
C ARG A 378 -13.70 20.35 19.49
N TYR A 379 -12.70 19.99 20.26
CA TYR A 379 -12.40 20.55 21.57
C TYR A 379 -10.95 20.98 21.68
N THR A 380 -10.65 21.92 22.57
CA THR A 380 -9.29 22.38 22.85
C THR A 380 -8.38 21.19 23.24
N GLY A 381 -7.18 21.12 22.64
CA GLY A 381 -6.19 20.06 22.88
C GLY A 381 -6.42 18.77 22.07
N HIS A 382 -7.46 18.70 21.22
CA HIS A 382 -7.74 17.52 20.40
C HIS A 382 -7.17 17.60 18.99
N THR A 383 -6.86 18.81 18.50
CA THR A 383 -6.44 19.00 17.11
C THR A 383 -5.06 18.41 16.85
N ALA A 384 -4.05 18.76 17.63
CA ALA A 384 -2.70 18.25 17.42
C ALA A 384 -2.59 16.72 17.51
N PRO A 385 -3.20 16.02 18.52
CA PRO A 385 -3.22 14.57 18.53
C PRO A 385 -3.92 13.95 17.32
N LEU A 386 -5.05 14.52 16.87
CA LEU A 386 -5.80 14.05 15.70
C LEU A 386 -4.97 14.21 14.42
N THR A 387 -4.39 15.39 14.22
CA THR A 387 -3.52 15.67 13.06
C THR A 387 -2.30 14.73 13.06
N ASN A 388 -1.65 14.50 14.19
CA ASN A 388 -0.53 13.56 14.31
C ASN A 388 -0.93 12.12 13.98
N SER A 389 -2.10 11.67 14.44
CA SER A 389 -2.61 10.34 14.10
C SER A 389 -2.82 10.16 12.60
N VAL A 390 -3.31 11.20 11.91
CA VAL A 390 -3.46 11.19 10.45
C VAL A 390 -2.10 11.16 9.76
N ILE A 391 -1.13 11.96 10.22
CA ILE A 391 0.25 11.94 9.70
C ILE A 391 0.86 10.56 9.87
N GLU A 392 0.75 9.94 11.05
CA GLU A 392 1.25 8.59 11.33
C GLU A 392 0.64 7.55 10.39
N SER A 393 -0.67 7.65 10.09
CA SER A 393 -1.36 6.74 9.17
C SER A 393 -0.87 6.85 7.72
N ALA A 394 -0.31 8.01 7.34
CA ALA A 394 0.19 8.27 6.00
C ALA A 394 1.70 8.00 5.83
N LEU A 395 2.41 7.65 6.90
CA LEU A 395 3.84 7.37 6.82
C LEU A 395 4.18 6.24 5.84
N GLY A 396 5.22 6.44 5.07
CA GLY A 396 5.60 5.58 3.96
C GLY A 396 4.80 5.81 2.68
N GLY A 397 3.79 6.69 2.69
CA GLY A 397 2.90 6.98 1.57
C GLY A 397 2.64 8.47 1.35
N VAL A 398 1.46 8.78 0.85
CA VAL A 398 1.03 10.14 0.50
C VAL A 398 -0.17 10.55 1.37
N LEU A 399 -0.06 11.69 2.02
CA LEU A 399 -1.18 12.38 2.68
C LEU A 399 -1.76 13.42 1.70
N PHE A 400 -2.99 13.20 1.27
CA PHE A 400 -3.71 14.09 0.37
C PHE A 400 -4.77 14.86 1.15
N ILE A 401 -4.63 16.18 1.20
CA ILE A 401 -5.57 17.06 1.90
C ILE A 401 -6.40 17.79 0.85
N ASP A 402 -7.66 17.37 0.71
CA ASP A 402 -8.59 18.02 -0.22
C ASP A 402 -9.18 19.28 0.40
N GLU A 403 -9.43 20.29 -0.45
CA GLU A 403 -9.88 21.62 -0.02
C GLU A 403 -9.03 22.18 1.12
N ALA A 404 -7.70 22.06 1.01
CA ALA A 404 -6.75 22.42 2.06
C ALA A 404 -6.88 23.86 2.57
N TYR A 405 -7.35 24.78 1.73
CA TYR A 405 -7.67 26.16 2.12
C TYR A 405 -8.71 26.23 3.24
N SER A 406 -9.55 25.20 3.40
CA SER A 406 -10.53 25.14 4.47
C SER A 406 -9.91 25.05 5.86
N LEU A 407 -8.63 24.63 5.97
CA LEU A 407 -7.86 24.62 7.20
C LEU A 407 -7.66 26.03 7.79
N TYR A 408 -7.67 27.07 6.96
CA TYR A 408 -7.53 28.44 7.41
C TYR A 408 -8.82 29.24 7.19
N ARG A 409 -9.51 29.61 8.25
CA ARG A 409 -10.73 30.43 8.23
C ARG A 409 -10.53 31.81 8.85
N GLY A 410 -9.27 32.28 8.87
CA GLY A 410 -8.89 33.56 9.45
C GLY A 410 -8.07 33.42 10.72
N GLU A 411 -7.51 34.52 11.21
CA GLU A 411 -6.60 34.56 12.38
C GLU A 411 -7.24 34.08 13.69
N GLN A 412 -8.56 34.11 13.79
CA GLN A 412 -9.30 33.65 14.98
C GLN A 412 -9.57 32.13 14.97
N ASP A 413 -9.26 31.41 13.91
CA ASP A 413 -9.40 29.96 13.81
C ASP A 413 -8.22 29.23 14.45
N SER A 414 -8.13 29.28 15.75
CA SER A 414 -7.01 28.68 16.51
C SER A 414 -6.85 27.18 16.25
N PHE A 415 -7.96 26.44 16.03
CA PHE A 415 -7.90 25.01 15.74
C PHE A 415 -7.32 24.69 14.36
N GLY A 416 -7.71 25.48 13.34
CA GLY A 416 -7.14 25.34 12.01
C GLY A 416 -5.66 25.69 11.99
N LEU A 417 -5.24 26.75 12.69
CA LEU A 417 -3.83 27.12 12.83
C LEU A 417 -3.03 26.03 13.55
N GLU A 418 -3.56 25.45 14.64
CA GLU A 418 -2.93 24.33 15.35
C GLU A 418 -2.75 23.11 14.44
N ALA A 419 -3.72 22.79 13.59
CA ALA A 419 -3.59 21.71 12.62
C ALA A 419 -2.50 21.99 11.58
N ILE A 420 -2.42 23.21 11.06
CA ILE A 420 -1.40 23.65 10.11
C ILE A 420 -0.01 23.55 10.74
N ASP A 421 0.18 24.06 11.95
CA ASP A 421 1.48 24.05 12.64
C ASP A 421 1.92 22.59 12.93
N THR A 422 0.99 21.73 13.33
CA THR A 422 1.24 20.30 13.55
C THR A 422 1.63 19.60 12.25
N LEU A 423 0.93 19.91 11.15
CA LEU A 423 1.23 19.37 9.83
C LEU A 423 2.62 19.80 9.36
N VAL A 424 2.96 21.08 9.48
CA VAL A 424 4.27 21.64 9.11
C VAL A 424 5.39 20.96 9.89
N LYS A 425 5.20 20.73 11.18
CA LYS A 425 6.16 20.00 12.01
C LYS A 425 6.28 18.55 11.57
N GLY A 426 5.19 17.84 11.37
CA GLY A 426 5.19 16.46 10.94
C GLY A 426 5.85 16.24 9.56
N MET A 427 5.69 17.19 8.64
CA MET A 427 6.38 17.18 7.35
C MET A 427 7.90 17.30 7.48
N GLU A 428 8.39 18.08 8.44
CA GLU A 428 9.83 18.20 8.70
C GLU A 428 10.39 16.95 9.37
N ASP A 429 9.67 16.46 10.39
CA ASP A 429 10.09 15.28 11.17
C ASP A 429 10.10 14.00 10.32
N HIS A 430 9.24 13.90 9.29
CA HIS A 430 9.05 12.72 8.43
C HIS A 430 9.34 12.97 6.95
N ARG A 431 10.15 13.97 6.61
CA ARG A 431 10.41 14.42 5.24
C ARG A 431 10.86 13.33 4.26
N ASP A 432 11.50 12.28 4.76
CA ASP A 432 12.01 11.17 3.93
C ASP A 432 11.01 10.00 3.81
N GLU A 433 9.91 10.03 4.56
CA GLU A 433 8.93 8.95 4.62
C GLU A 433 7.50 9.38 4.28
N LEU A 434 7.26 10.68 4.16
CA LEU A 434 5.93 11.25 3.91
C LEU A 434 5.97 12.26 2.77
N VAL A 435 5.02 12.12 1.85
CA VAL A 435 4.72 13.15 0.86
C VAL A 435 3.35 13.74 1.17
N VAL A 436 3.26 15.06 1.30
CA VAL A 436 1.99 15.77 1.51
C VAL A 436 1.59 16.45 0.21
N ILE A 437 0.33 16.26 -0.20
CA ILE A 437 -0.28 16.95 -1.33
C ILE A 437 -1.44 17.79 -0.82
N LEU A 438 -1.35 19.10 -0.96
CA LEU A 438 -2.44 20.02 -0.68
C LEU A 438 -3.22 20.29 -1.97
N ALA A 439 -4.52 20.04 -1.97
CA ALA A 439 -5.37 20.28 -3.12
C ALA A 439 -6.43 21.35 -2.84
N GLY A 440 -6.74 22.15 -3.85
CA GLY A 440 -7.79 23.16 -3.73
C GLY A 440 -7.95 24.02 -4.99
N TYR A 441 -8.83 25.01 -4.92
CA TYR A 441 -9.03 25.96 -6.00
C TYR A 441 -7.91 27.00 -6.02
N THR A 442 -7.48 27.39 -7.20
CA THR A 442 -6.27 28.21 -7.39
C THR A 442 -6.29 29.48 -6.53
N ARG A 443 -7.38 30.25 -6.58
CA ARG A 443 -7.49 31.52 -5.86
C ARG A 443 -7.52 31.35 -4.34
N GLU A 444 -8.27 30.37 -3.86
CA GLU A 444 -8.39 30.04 -2.44
C GLU A 444 -7.07 29.51 -1.87
N MET A 445 -6.34 28.71 -2.65
CA MET A 445 -5.02 28.20 -2.28
C MET A 445 -3.96 29.31 -2.23
N GLU A 446 -3.99 30.28 -3.14
CA GLU A 446 -3.11 31.45 -3.07
C GLU A 446 -3.31 32.24 -1.77
N THR A 447 -4.57 32.51 -1.40
CA THR A 447 -4.91 33.17 -0.13
C THR A 447 -4.44 32.37 1.07
N PHE A 448 -4.66 31.07 1.07
CA PHE A 448 -4.24 30.15 2.14
C PHE A 448 -2.71 30.15 2.34
N LEU A 449 -1.95 30.09 1.26
CA LEU A 449 -0.48 30.06 1.31
C LEU A 449 0.13 31.40 1.74
N THR A 450 -0.52 32.52 1.45
CA THR A 450 -0.07 33.83 1.93
C THR A 450 -0.30 34.04 3.42
N ALA A 451 -1.32 33.37 3.98
CA ALA A 451 -1.62 33.44 5.40
C ALA A 451 -0.61 32.69 6.29
N ASN A 452 0.14 31.74 5.73
CA ASN A 452 1.15 30.99 6.47
C ASN A 452 2.44 30.82 5.63
N SER A 453 3.44 31.67 5.91
CA SER A 453 4.74 31.66 5.21
C SER A 453 5.52 30.35 5.40
N GLY A 454 5.30 29.65 6.50
CA GLY A 454 5.91 28.34 6.79
C GLY A 454 5.44 27.25 5.84
N LEU A 455 4.15 27.27 5.43
CA LEU A 455 3.64 26.36 4.41
C LEU A 455 4.25 26.65 3.04
N ALA A 456 4.24 27.92 2.60
CA ALA A 456 4.69 28.28 1.26
C ALA A 456 6.14 27.82 0.96
N SER A 457 7.03 27.86 1.97
CA SER A 457 8.43 27.47 1.83
C SER A 457 8.64 25.94 1.74
N ARG A 458 7.71 25.14 2.27
CA ARG A 458 7.81 23.66 2.29
C ARG A 458 7.17 22.98 1.09
N PHE A 459 6.39 23.72 0.31
CA PHE A 459 5.75 23.25 -0.91
C PHE A 459 6.33 23.92 -2.16
N PRO A 460 7.54 23.54 -2.58
CA PRO A 460 8.18 24.12 -3.76
C PRO A 460 7.47 23.74 -5.06
N ASN A 461 6.73 22.61 -5.04
CA ASN A 461 6.15 22.01 -6.23
C ASN A 461 4.68 22.41 -6.36
N ARG A 462 4.40 23.33 -7.27
CA ARG A 462 3.04 23.78 -7.57
C ARG A 462 2.63 23.26 -8.93
N ILE A 463 1.53 22.53 -8.97
CA ILE A 463 1.03 21.85 -10.16
C ILE A 463 -0.39 22.35 -10.41
N GLU A 464 -0.56 23.03 -11.52
CA GLU A 464 -1.85 23.54 -11.96
C GLU A 464 -2.54 22.51 -12.86
N PHE A 465 -3.79 22.23 -12.55
CA PHE A 465 -4.69 21.38 -13.30
C PHE A 465 -5.59 22.24 -14.16
N PRO A 466 -5.30 22.38 -15.45
CA PRO A 466 -6.12 23.18 -16.35
C PRO A 466 -7.51 22.59 -16.52
N ASP A 467 -8.47 23.43 -16.91
CA ASP A 467 -9.77 22.97 -17.33
C ASP A 467 -9.65 22.17 -18.63
N TYR A 468 -10.44 21.11 -18.75
CA TYR A 468 -10.50 20.31 -19.96
C TYR A 468 -11.21 21.07 -21.09
N THR A 469 -10.73 20.95 -22.30
CA THR A 469 -11.41 21.41 -23.50
C THR A 469 -12.67 20.56 -23.78
N ALA A 470 -13.60 21.07 -24.60
CA ALA A 470 -14.79 20.32 -25.00
C ALA A 470 -14.44 18.99 -25.66
N VAL A 471 -13.36 18.95 -26.43
CA VAL A 471 -12.84 17.73 -27.06
C VAL A 471 -12.35 16.73 -26.02
N GLU A 472 -11.59 17.18 -25.02
CA GLU A 472 -11.12 16.35 -23.93
C GLU A 472 -12.29 15.83 -23.07
N LEU A 473 -13.32 16.65 -22.80
CA LEU A 473 -14.51 16.21 -22.09
C LEU A 473 -15.28 15.12 -22.84
N LEU A 474 -15.36 15.22 -24.18
CA LEU A 474 -15.90 14.15 -25.01
C LEU A 474 -15.07 12.88 -24.91
N GLN A 475 -13.75 12.97 -25.00
CA GLN A 475 -12.84 11.83 -24.85
C GLN A 475 -13.00 11.18 -23.46
N ILE A 476 -13.08 11.98 -22.39
CA ILE A 476 -13.35 11.49 -21.03
C ILE A 476 -14.67 10.74 -20.98
N THR A 477 -15.73 11.28 -21.62
CA THR A 477 -17.04 10.60 -21.68
C THR A 477 -16.95 9.26 -22.39
N GLN A 478 -16.22 9.20 -23.50
CA GLN A 478 -16.00 7.96 -24.27
C GLN A 478 -15.23 6.91 -23.44
N VAL A 479 -14.16 7.32 -22.75
CA VAL A 479 -13.37 6.44 -21.86
C VAL A 479 -14.24 5.94 -20.70
N LEU A 480 -15.03 6.81 -20.07
CA LEU A 480 -15.94 6.44 -19.00
C LEU A 480 -17.03 5.47 -19.47
N ALA A 481 -17.59 5.69 -20.66
CA ALA A 481 -18.57 4.81 -21.27
C ALA A 481 -17.97 3.41 -21.51
N LYS A 482 -16.81 3.35 -22.16
CA LYS A 482 -16.09 2.09 -22.42
C LYS A 482 -15.79 1.32 -21.14
N ASN A 483 -15.34 2.00 -20.09
CA ASN A 483 -15.03 1.37 -18.79
C ASN A 483 -16.26 0.81 -18.08
N LYS A 484 -17.45 1.35 -18.39
CA LYS A 484 -18.75 0.84 -17.91
C LYS A 484 -19.39 -0.17 -18.86
N GLY A 485 -18.74 -0.54 -19.97
CA GLY A 485 -19.26 -1.48 -20.98
C GLY A 485 -20.27 -0.87 -21.95
N TYR A 486 -20.26 0.45 -22.12
CA TYR A 486 -21.13 1.17 -23.06
C TYR A 486 -20.35 1.75 -24.22
N THR A 487 -21.03 1.90 -25.36
CA THR A 487 -20.52 2.54 -26.57
C THR A 487 -21.39 3.74 -26.92
N LEU A 488 -20.79 4.89 -27.16
CA LEU A 488 -21.50 6.06 -27.67
C LEU A 488 -21.65 5.94 -29.19
N ALA A 489 -22.88 6.09 -29.72
CA ALA A 489 -23.07 6.19 -31.14
C ALA A 489 -22.35 7.41 -31.71
N GLU A 490 -21.83 7.31 -32.93
CA GLU A 490 -21.10 8.40 -33.60
C GLU A 490 -21.91 9.70 -33.64
N ALA A 491 -23.21 9.58 -33.82
CA ALA A 491 -24.16 10.69 -33.81
C ALA A 491 -24.26 11.45 -32.47
N CYS A 492 -23.72 10.90 -31.36
CA CYS A 492 -23.63 11.59 -30.05
C CYS A 492 -22.49 12.64 -30.01
N THR A 493 -21.53 12.56 -30.92
CA THR A 493 -20.30 13.37 -30.90
C THR A 493 -20.59 14.87 -30.98
N GLU A 494 -21.27 15.31 -32.02
CA GLU A 494 -21.58 16.75 -32.24
C GLU A 494 -22.46 17.34 -31.13
N PRO A 495 -23.56 16.69 -30.69
CA PRO A 495 -24.36 17.18 -29.56
C PRO A 495 -23.57 17.34 -28.28
N LEU A 496 -22.68 16.37 -27.94
CA LEU A 496 -21.86 16.43 -26.73
C LEU A 496 -20.78 17.53 -26.82
N LEU A 497 -20.11 17.68 -27.97
CA LEU A 497 -19.14 18.76 -28.19
C LEU A 497 -19.79 20.13 -28.02
N GLY A 498 -20.93 20.36 -28.68
CA GLY A 498 -21.69 21.60 -28.55
C GLY A 498 -22.15 21.87 -27.11
N TYR A 499 -22.55 20.82 -26.39
CA TYR A 499 -22.94 20.91 -24.99
C TYR A 499 -21.78 21.32 -24.09
N TYR A 500 -20.66 20.65 -24.19
CA TYR A 500 -19.47 20.96 -23.38
C TYR A 500 -18.89 22.35 -23.68
N ALA A 501 -18.88 22.75 -24.95
CA ALA A 501 -18.43 24.10 -25.34
C ALA A 501 -19.31 25.21 -24.73
N ARG A 502 -20.64 25.02 -24.68
CA ARG A 502 -21.56 25.99 -24.04
C ARG A 502 -21.32 26.10 -22.55
N TRP A 503 -21.14 24.98 -21.84
CA TRP A 503 -20.85 25.00 -20.40
C TRP A 503 -19.53 25.69 -20.08
N GLN A 504 -18.50 25.50 -20.87
CA GLN A 504 -17.21 26.18 -20.70
C GLN A 504 -17.30 27.68 -20.98
N ALA A 505 -18.08 28.08 -21.99
CA ALA A 505 -18.26 29.49 -22.32
C ALA A 505 -19.10 30.24 -21.27
N ALA A 506 -19.99 29.57 -20.56
CA ALA A 506 -20.84 30.17 -19.54
C ALA A 506 -20.03 30.48 -18.25
N ASP A 507 -19.39 29.53 -17.66
CA ASP A 507 -18.47 29.69 -16.51
C ASP A 507 -17.62 28.44 -16.33
N ALA A 508 -16.34 28.52 -16.65
CA ALA A 508 -15.39 27.41 -16.52
C ALA A 508 -15.25 26.91 -15.07
N ARG A 509 -15.49 27.75 -14.05
CA ARG A 509 -15.38 27.37 -12.64
C ARG A 509 -16.52 26.45 -12.19
N THR A 510 -17.72 26.68 -12.72
CA THR A 510 -18.92 25.91 -12.36
C THR A 510 -19.21 24.78 -13.35
N ALA A 511 -18.55 24.78 -14.52
CA ALA A 511 -18.73 23.75 -15.56
C ALA A 511 -18.47 22.32 -15.06
N GLY A 512 -17.64 22.15 -14.02
CA GLY A 512 -17.47 20.86 -13.33
C GLY A 512 -16.57 19.85 -14.03
N ASN A 513 -15.97 20.19 -15.16
CA ASN A 513 -14.95 19.37 -15.86
C ASN A 513 -15.33 17.89 -15.98
N GLY A 514 -14.47 16.96 -15.57
CA GLY A 514 -14.73 15.52 -15.60
C GLY A 514 -15.96 15.08 -14.78
N ARG A 515 -16.45 15.88 -13.80
CA ARG A 515 -17.73 15.62 -13.12
C ARG A 515 -18.89 15.88 -14.07
N LEU A 516 -18.81 16.92 -14.92
CA LEU A 516 -19.83 17.18 -15.96
C LEU A 516 -19.91 15.98 -16.93
N ALA A 517 -18.76 15.52 -17.44
CA ALA A 517 -18.71 14.35 -18.33
C ALA A 517 -19.33 13.10 -17.70
N ARG A 518 -18.99 12.83 -16.43
CA ARG A 518 -19.55 11.71 -15.66
C ARG A 518 -21.05 11.82 -15.48
N ASN A 519 -21.53 12.96 -15.02
CA ASN A 519 -22.95 13.19 -14.77
C ASN A 519 -23.79 13.08 -16.07
N THR A 520 -23.24 13.60 -17.18
CA THR A 520 -23.87 13.49 -18.49
C THR A 520 -24.00 12.05 -18.94
N LEU A 521 -22.94 11.25 -18.78
CA LEU A 521 -22.97 9.83 -19.10
C LEU A 521 -23.93 9.06 -18.18
N GLU A 522 -23.95 9.32 -16.89
CA GLU A 522 -24.84 8.63 -15.94
C GLU A 522 -26.32 8.89 -16.27
N LYS A 523 -26.65 10.12 -16.64
CA LYS A 523 -28.00 10.44 -17.13
C LYS A 523 -28.31 9.73 -18.44
N ALA A 524 -27.38 9.70 -19.39
CA ALA A 524 -27.54 9.00 -20.66
C ALA A 524 -27.80 7.49 -20.45
N ILE A 525 -27.07 6.83 -19.55
CA ILE A 525 -27.29 5.42 -19.20
C ILE A 525 -28.68 5.23 -18.59
N PHE A 526 -29.15 6.13 -17.73
CA PHE A 526 -30.48 6.08 -17.15
C PHE A 526 -31.57 6.19 -18.21
N HIS A 527 -31.43 7.12 -19.17
CA HIS A 527 -32.40 7.29 -20.28
C HIS A 527 -32.36 6.12 -21.24
N GLN A 528 -31.17 5.61 -21.57
CA GLN A 528 -31.02 4.38 -22.36
C GLN A 528 -31.78 3.21 -21.72
N SER A 529 -31.67 3.02 -20.41
CA SER A 529 -32.38 1.94 -19.71
C SER A 529 -33.90 2.07 -19.87
N ARG A 530 -34.44 3.29 -19.83
CA ARG A 530 -35.87 3.52 -20.09
C ARG A 530 -36.26 3.22 -21.54
N ARG A 531 -35.42 3.60 -22.51
CA ARG A 531 -35.65 3.28 -23.94
C ARG A 531 -35.64 1.76 -24.18
N LEU A 532 -34.68 1.04 -23.57
CA LEU A 532 -34.54 -0.41 -23.74
C LEU A 532 -35.73 -1.20 -23.16
N VAL A 533 -36.41 -0.68 -22.14
CA VAL A 533 -37.68 -1.26 -21.65
C VAL A 533 -38.76 -1.16 -22.68
N ALA A 534 -38.81 -0.07 -23.47
CA ALA A 534 -39.77 0.11 -24.54
C ALA A 534 -39.37 -0.62 -25.84
N GLU A 535 -38.06 -0.81 -26.06
CA GLU A 535 -37.48 -1.42 -27.27
C GLU A 535 -36.57 -2.62 -26.90
N PRO A 536 -37.11 -3.77 -26.49
CA PRO A 536 -36.33 -4.90 -25.98
C PRO A 536 -35.34 -5.53 -26.97
N ALA A 537 -35.48 -5.27 -28.27
CA ALA A 537 -34.60 -5.79 -29.32
C ALA A 537 -33.40 -4.86 -29.61
N ALA A 538 -33.31 -3.68 -28.97
CA ALA A 538 -32.21 -2.74 -29.19
C ALA A 538 -30.91 -3.21 -28.49
N ALA A 539 -29.75 -2.75 -29.01
CA ALA A 539 -28.46 -3.08 -28.46
C ALA A 539 -28.30 -2.54 -27.00
N LEU A 540 -27.93 -3.43 -26.09
CA LEU A 540 -27.87 -3.14 -24.64
C LEU A 540 -26.72 -2.22 -24.25
N ASP A 541 -25.69 -2.13 -25.04
CA ASP A 541 -24.45 -1.38 -24.80
C ASP A 541 -24.39 -0.04 -25.56
N LEU A 542 -25.35 0.24 -26.46
CA LEU A 542 -25.32 1.42 -27.33
C LEU A 542 -26.13 2.59 -26.75
N ILE A 543 -25.47 3.73 -26.54
CA ILE A 543 -26.10 5.00 -26.17
C ILE A 543 -26.34 5.82 -27.44
N LEU A 544 -27.56 6.28 -27.62
CA LEU A 544 -28.02 7.08 -28.76
C LEU A 544 -28.17 8.56 -28.40
N PRO A 545 -28.24 9.49 -29.39
CA PRO A 545 -28.51 10.90 -29.12
C PRO A 545 -29.81 11.15 -28.36
N SER A 546 -30.84 10.29 -28.58
CA SER A 546 -32.11 10.34 -27.84
C SER A 546 -31.97 10.07 -26.34
N ASP A 547 -30.91 9.41 -25.93
CA ASP A 547 -30.61 9.11 -24.51
C ASP A 547 -29.90 10.27 -23.81
N LEU A 548 -29.43 11.28 -24.57
CA LEU A 548 -28.72 12.45 -24.02
C LEU A 548 -29.71 13.50 -23.53
N GLU A 549 -29.63 13.83 -22.22
CA GLU A 549 -30.35 14.97 -21.64
C GLU A 549 -29.37 16.15 -21.50
N LEU A 550 -29.26 16.97 -22.53
CA LEU A 550 -28.32 18.10 -22.61
C LEU A 550 -29.03 19.40 -22.18
N LYS A 551 -29.06 19.68 -20.88
CA LYS A 551 -29.63 20.93 -20.32
C LYS A 551 -28.66 22.09 -20.53
N GLU A 552 -29.19 23.26 -20.80
CA GLU A 552 -28.41 24.48 -20.87
C GLU A 552 -27.75 24.82 -19.52
N PRO A 553 -26.57 25.52 -19.54
CA PRO A 553 -25.84 25.88 -18.34
C PRO A 553 -26.61 26.83 -17.42
#